data_a5559a8074973fb59335f2d40bf2f08c
#
_entry.id   a5559a8074973fb59335f2d40bf2f08c
#
_cell.length_a   1.000
_cell.length_b   1.000
_cell.length_c   1.000
_cell.angle_alpha   90.00
_cell.angle_beta   90.00
_cell.angle_gamma   90.00
#
_symmetry.space_group_name_H-M   'P 1'
#
loop_
_entity.id
_entity.type
_entity.pdbx_description
1 polymer ?
#
loop_
_entity_poly.entity_id
_entity_poly.type
_entity_poly.pdbx_seq_one_letter_code
_entity_poly.pdbx_strand_id
1 'polypeptide(L)'
;MGFLTDLVDDLRRRLERDPLDESSLMARAMQLSPPRPFEEALRGATPPAVIAEFKRSSPSAGEIAGPDLSTQVRKYRAGGAVAISVLTEPTRFDGSLTDVRAARLAAPLPVLRKDFLVHPAQVIESRATGADAVLLISAALTELELKGMLAVADDLHATIVTMDNEV
;
A
#
# COMPACT_ATOMS: atom_id res chain seq x y z
N MET A 1 -16.35 20.47 -2.95
CA MET A 1 -15.95 19.07 -3.15
C MET A 1 -14.86 18.77 -2.14
N GLY A 2 -14.82 17.58 -1.59
CA GLY A 2 -13.83 17.21 -0.57
C GLY A 2 -12.49 16.81 -1.20
N PHE A 3 -11.43 16.98 -0.46
CA PHE A 3 -10.06 16.60 -0.84
C PHE A 3 -9.95 15.18 -1.46
N LEU A 4 -10.60 14.20 -0.83
CA LEU A 4 -10.59 12.82 -1.28
C LEU A 4 -11.25 12.65 -2.66
N THR A 5 -12.39 13.30 -2.88
CA THR A 5 -13.12 13.23 -4.15
C THR A 5 -12.29 13.76 -5.31
N ASP A 6 -11.68 14.94 -5.14
CA ASP A 6 -10.87 15.57 -6.19
C ASP A 6 -9.63 14.71 -6.54
N LEU A 7 -8.99 14.12 -5.54
CA LEU A 7 -7.84 13.23 -5.73
C LEU A 7 -8.23 11.94 -6.46
N VAL A 8 -9.31 11.32 -6.06
CA VAL A 8 -9.82 10.08 -6.65
C VAL A 8 -10.21 10.29 -8.10
N ASP A 9 -10.88 11.39 -8.41
CA ASP A 9 -11.26 11.75 -9.79
C ASP A 9 -10.03 12.02 -10.67
N ASP A 10 -8.99 12.65 -10.13
CA ASP A 10 -7.71 12.83 -10.85
C ASP A 10 -7.01 11.50 -11.13
N LEU A 11 -7.01 10.59 -10.17
CA LEU A 11 -6.45 9.25 -10.34
C LEU A 11 -7.19 8.44 -11.40
N ARG A 12 -8.53 8.46 -11.40
CA ARG A 12 -9.34 7.80 -12.43
C ARG A 12 -9.02 8.34 -13.82
N ARG A 13 -9.04 9.68 -13.98
CA ARG A 13 -8.68 10.32 -15.26
C ARG A 13 -7.26 9.98 -15.73
N ARG A 14 -6.31 9.84 -14.80
CA ARG A 14 -4.94 9.44 -15.15
C ARG A 14 -4.90 8.00 -15.66
N LEU A 15 -5.57 7.07 -14.97
CA LEU A 15 -5.61 5.66 -15.36
C LEU A 15 -6.37 5.44 -16.68
N GLU A 16 -7.39 6.25 -16.98
CA GLU A 16 -8.07 6.23 -18.28
C GLU A 16 -7.17 6.67 -19.42
N ARG A 17 -6.31 7.69 -19.20
CA ARG A 17 -5.38 8.22 -20.22
C ARG A 17 -4.14 7.35 -20.40
N ASP A 18 -3.66 6.75 -19.33
CA ASP A 18 -2.46 5.93 -19.29
C ASP A 18 -2.74 4.66 -18.45
N PRO A 19 -3.43 3.68 -19.05
CA PRO A 19 -3.81 2.47 -18.36
C PRO A 19 -2.59 1.62 -18.03
N LEU A 20 -2.64 0.96 -16.87
CA LEU A 20 -1.59 0.05 -16.45
C LEU A 20 -1.59 -1.21 -17.34
N ASP A 21 -0.42 -1.69 -17.71
CA ASP A 21 -0.25 -2.97 -18.39
C ASP A 21 -0.44 -4.15 -17.42
N GLU A 22 -1.69 -4.54 -17.24
CA GLU A 22 -2.09 -5.61 -16.31
C GLU A 22 -1.38 -6.94 -16.61
N SER A 23 -1.16 -7.27 -17.89
CA SER A 23 -0.51 -8.51 -18.29
C SER A 23 0.93 -8.57 -17.82
N SER A 24 1.68 -7.49 -18.05
CA SER A 24 3.07 -7.38 -17.59
C SER A 24 3.16 -7.35 -16.07
N LEU A 25 2.26 -6.61 -15.40
CA LEU A 25 2.19 -6.54 -13.95
C LEU A 25 1.86 -7.91 -13.33
N MET A 26 0.89 -8.63 -13.89
CA MET A 26 0.54 -9.97 -13.43
C MET A 26 1.70 -10.95 -13.59
N ALA A 27 2.37 -10.95 -14.74
CA ALA A 27 3.56 -11.79 -14.96
C ALA A 27 4.67 -11.51 -13.93
N ARG A 28 4.88 -10.24 -13.56
CA ARG A 28 5.83 -9.85 -12.51
C ARG A 28 5.37 -10.28 -11.11
N ALA A 29 4.09 -10.09 -10.80
CA ALA A 29 3.53 -10.49 -9.51
C ALA A 29 3.67 -11.99 -9.25
N MET A 30 3.45 -12.81 -10.28
CA MET A 30 3.56 -14.27 -10.22
C MET A 30 5.01 -14.77 -10.08
N GLN A 31 6.02 -13.95 -10.44
CA GLN A 31 7.43 -14.29 -10.25
C GLN A 31 7.95 -14.01 -8.84
N LEU A 32 7.21 -13.24 -8.05
CA LEU A 32 7.61 -12.93 -6.68
C LEU A 32 7.26 -14.10 -5.74
N SER A 33 8.03 -14.22 -4.65
CA SER A 33 7.65 -15.10 -3.54
C SER A 33 6.23 -14.76 -3.05
N PRO A 34 5.46 -15.74 -2.53
CA PRO A 34 4.14 -15.46 -1.98
C PRO A 34 4.12 -14.25 -1.03
N PRO A 35 2.99 -13.57 -0.89
CA PRO A 35 2.85 -12.50 0.08
C PRO A 35 3.19 -13.00 1.50
N ARG A 36 3.82 -12.16 2.29
CA ARG A 36 3.99 -12.42 3.71
C ARG A 36 2.64 -12.31 4.41
N PRO A 37 2.34 -13.16 5.39
CA PRO A 37 1.02 -13.22 6.01
C PRO A 37 0.79 -12.00 6.93
N PHE A 38 0.22 -10.94 6.38
CA PHE A 38 0.02 -9.66 7.06
C PHE A 38 -0.97 -9.79 8.24
N GLU A 39 -2.11 -10.43 8.02
CA GLU A 39 -3.13 -10.63 9.05
C GLU A 39 -2.61 -11.52 10.19
N GLU A 40 -1.92 -12.61 9.86
CA GLU A 40 -1.36 -13.54 10.84
C GLU A 40 -0.27 -12.86 11.68
N ALA A 41 0.54 -11.99 11.08
CA ALA A 41 1.53 -11.22 11.81
C ALA A 41 0.89 -10.31 12.87
N LEU A 42 -0.27 -9.72 12.57
CA LEU A 42 -1.03 -8.92 13.53
C LEU A 42 -1.68 -9.79 14.61
N ARG A 43 -2.33 -10.89 14.22
CA ARG A 43 -3.02 -11.79 15.15
C ARG A 43 -2.07 -12.52 16.10
N GLY A 44 -0.89 -12.87 15.62
CA GLY A 44 0.14 -13.56 16.40
C GLY A 44 0.99 -12.67 17.30
N ALA A 45 0.82 -11.36 17.20
CA ALA A 45 1.60 -10.41 18.01
C ALA A 45 1.12 -10.35 19.46
N THR A 46 2.06 -10.11 20.38
CA THR A 46 1.70 -9.70 21.74
C THR A 46 1.09 -8.31 21.70
N PRO A 47 -0.11 -8.09 22.27
CA PRO A 47 -0.73 -6.76 22.24
C PRO A 47 0.10 -5.67 22.93
N PRO A 48 0.11 -4.45 22.40
CA PRO A 48 -0.51 -4.04 21.14
C PRO A 48 0.32 -4.45 19.91
N ALA A 49 -0.36 -4.99 18.87
CA ALA A 49 0.26 -5.18 17.56
C ALA A 49 0.51 -3.82 16.90
N VAL A 50 1.73 -3.57 16.44
CA VAL A 50 2.12 -2.27 15.88
C VAL A 50 2.40 -2.40 14.38
N ILE A 51 1.65 -1.64 13.56
CA ILE A 51 1.98 -1.36 12.18
C ILE A 51 2.72 -0.02 12.16
N ALA A 52 4.01 -0.03 11.82
CA ALA A 52 4.79 1.20 11.77
C ALA A 52 4.71 1.83 10.36
N GLU A 53 4.40 3.12 10.30
CA GLU A 53 4.23 3.84 9.04
C GLU A 53 5.49 4.60 8.65
N PHE A 54 5.91 4.46 7.40
CA PHE A 54 6.92 5.29 6.76
C PHE A 54 6.28 6.27 5.78
N LYS A 55 6.60 7.55 5.94
CA LYS A 55 6.25 8.63 5.01
C LYS A 55 7.35 9.71 5.03
N ARG A 56 7.60 10.35 3.87
CA ARG A 56 8.58 11.45 3.74
C ARG A 56 7.96 12.82 3.99
N SER A 57 6.69 12.97 3.66
CA SER A 57 5.98 14.23 3.77
C SER A 57 4.52 14.01 4.14
N SER A 58 3.86 15.04 4.63
CA SER A 58 2.42 15.06 4.77
C SER A 58 1.87 16.48 4.56
N PRO A 59 0.61 16.63 4.12
CA PRO A 59 -0.01 17.95 3.92
C PRO A 59 0.01 18.83 5.18
N SER A 60 -0.04 18.24 6.36
CA SER A 60 -0.09 18.97 7.64
C SER A 60 1.29 19.27 8.24
N ALA A 61 2.30 18.43 8.00
CA ALA A 61 3.63 18.55 8.61
C ALA A 61 4.74 18.97 7.62
N GLY A 62 4.43 18.99 6.31
CA GLY A 62 5.44 19.17 5.28
C GLY A 62 6.44 18.02 5.22
N GLU A 63 7.69 18.32 4.88
CA GLU A 63 8.78 17.35 4.85
C GLU A 63 9.09 16.84 6.27
N ILE A 64 9.23 15.50 6.38
CA ILE A 64 9.52 14.83 7.65
C ILE A 64 10.99 14.42 7.62
N ALA A 65 11.81 15.15 8.36
CA ALA A 65 13.22 14.82 8.52
C ALA A 65 13.39 13.47 9.23
N GLY A 66 14.27 12.63 8.71
CA GLY A 66 14.53 11.32 9.32
C GLY A 66 15.59 10.51 8.56
N PRO A 67 15.89 9.32 9.02
CA PRO A 67 16.79 8.42 8.31
C PRO A 67 16.14 7.93 7.01
N ASP A 68 16.96 7.37 6.10
CA ASP A 68 16.46 6.70 4.92
C ASP A 68 15.49 5.55 5.28
N LEU A 69 14.64 5.19 4.32
CA LEU A 69 13.59 4.19 4.52
C LEU A 69 14.12 2.89 5.09
N SER A 70 15.20 2.36 4.52
CA SER A 70 15.73 1.05 4.93
C SER A 70 16.23 1.07 6.39
N THR A 71 16.86 2.16 6.78
CA THR A 71 17.30 2.37 8.17
C THR A 71 16.12 2.53 9.11
N GLN A 72 15.09 3.29 8.69
CA GLN A 72 13.89 3.48 9.51
C GLN A 72 13.10 2.18 9.68
N VAL A 73 12.94 1.38 8.63
CA VAL A 73 12.26 0.07 8.68
C VAL A 73 12.98 -0.89 9.64
N ARG A 74 14.33 -0.91 9.61
CA ARG A 74 15.10 -1.71 10.59
C ARG A 74 14.87 -1.24 12.02
N LYS A 75 14.79 0.08 12.27
CA LYS A 75 14.46 0.62 13.60
C LYS A 75 13.06 0.24 14.05
N TYR A 76 12.06 0.32 13.15
CA TYR A 76 10.70 -0.10 13.44
C TYR A 76 10.64 -1.57 13.86
N ARG A 77 11.32 -2.44 13.10
CA ARG A 77 11.44 -3.86 13.46
C ARG A 77 12.09 -4.05 14.83
N ALA A 78 13.20 -3.38 15.08
CA ALA A 78 13.89 -3.45 16.38
C ALA A 78 13.03 -2.95 17.54
N GLY A 79 12.14 -1.98 17.28
CA GLY A 79 11.15 -1.46 18.21
C GLY A 79 9.91 -2.34 18.40
N GLY A 80 9.83 -3.50 17.72
CA GLY A 80 8.72 -4.45 17.89
C GLY A 80 7.56 -4.28 16.91
N ALA A 81 7.71 -3.49 15.84
CA ALA A 81 6.70 -3.46 14.77
C ALA A 81 6.57 -4.84 14.13
N VAL A 82 5.34 -5.26 13.86
CA VAL A 82 5.02 -6.55 13.24
C VAL A 82 4.68 -6.44 11.76
N ALA A 83 4.39 -5.23 11.30
CA ALA A 83 4.16 -4.89 9.90
C ALA A 83 4.62 -3.46 9.61
N ILE A 84 4.84 -3.16 8.34
CA ILE A 84 5.22 -1.82 7.86
C ILE A 84 4.13 -1.30 6.93
N SER A 85 3.70 -0.06 7.14
CA SER A 85 2.88 0.72 6.20
C SER A 85 3.77 1.71 5.46
N VAL A 86 3.68 1.73 4.12
CA VAL A 86 4.49 2.62 3.27
C VAL A 86 3.56 3.51 2.46
N LEU A 87 3.64 4.82 2.67
CA LEU A 87 2.96 5.83 1.84
C LEU A 87 3.63 5.86 0.47
N THR A 88 2.83 5.60 -0.60
CA THR A 88 3.35 5.58 -1.98
C THR A 88 2.78 6.69 -2.87
N GLU A 89 1.84 7.49 -2.37
CA GLU A 89 1.26 8.60 -3.11
C GLU A 89 2.33 9.69 -3.32
N PRO A 90 2.64 10.07 -4.59
CA PRO A 90 3.82 10.88 -4.88
C PRO A 90 3.61 12.38 -4.69
N THR A 91 2.40 12.89 -4.88
CA THR A 91 2.18 14.34 -4.98
C THR A 91 2.06 15.04 -3.63
N ARG A 92 1.60 14.33 -2.61
CA ARG A 92 1.28 14.88 -1.28
C ARG A 92 2.13 14.31 -0.15
N PHE A 93 2.60 13.08 -0.36
CA PHE A 93 3.39 12.36 0.65
C PHE A 93 4.83 12.09 0.19
N ASP A 94 5.20 12.55 -1.02
CA ASP A 94 6.52 12.31 -1.62
C ASP A 94 6.89 10.81 -1.62
N GLY A 95 5.85 9.98 -1.83
CA GLY A 95 5.97 8.53 -1.81
C GLY A 95 6.35 7.94 -3.16
N SER A 96 6.76 6.68 -3.15
CA SER A 96 7.10 5.95 -4.37
C SER A 96 6.79 4.46 -4.21
N LEU A 97 6.39 3.80 -5.30
CA LEU A 97 6.27 2.34 -5.35
C LEU A 97 7.60 1.62 -5.08
N THR A 98 8.73 2.25 -5.42
CA THR A 98 10.05 1.69 -5.11
C THR A 98 10.29 1.55 -3.61
N ASP A 99 9.61 2.34 -2.79
CA ASP A 99 9.70 2.29 -1.33
C ASP A 99 9.10 1.00 -0.76
N VAL A 100 8.04 0.47 -1.35
CA VAL A 100 7.48 -0.84 -0.98
C VAL A 100 8.55 -1.92 -1.12
N ARG A 101 9.23 -1.96 -2.27
CA ARG A 101 10.30 -2.92 -2.52
C ARG A 101 11.47 -2.74 -1.55
N ALA A 102 11.89 -1.50 -1.30
CA ALA A 102 12.96 -1.18 -0.37
C ALA A 102 12.61 -1.60 1.06
N ALA A 103 11.38 -1.34 1.52
CA ALA A 103 10.88 -1.77 2.83
C ALA A 103 10.89 -3.30 2.96
N ARG A 104 10.39 -4.00 1.93
CA ARG A 104 10.39 -5.48 1.90
C ARG A 104 11.79 -6.08 2.01
N LEU A 105 12.79 -5.46 1.38
CA LEU A 105 14.18 -5.89 1.44
C LEU A 105 14.86 -5.55 2.78
N ALA A 106 14.45 -4.46 3.42
CA ALA A 106 15.07 -3.97 4.67
C ALA A 106 14.76 -4.84 5.89
N ALA A 107 13.58 -5.50 5.93
CA ALA A 107 13.17 -6.36 7.03
C ALA A 107 12.21 -7.47 6.56
N PRO A 108 12.16 -8.63 7.25
CA PRO A 108 11.25 -9.73 6.95
C PRO A 108 9.83 -9.48 7.51
N LEU A 109 9.37 -8.23 7.54
CA LEU A 109 8.03 -7.84 7.96
C LEU A 109 7.11 -7.73 6.75
N PRO A 110 5.81 -8.06 6.87
CA PRO A 110 4.85 -7.81 5.82
C PRO A 110 4.68 -6.30 5.60
N VAL A 111 4.49 -5.93 4.32
CA VAL A 111 4.43 -4.53 3.88
C VAL A 111 3.06 -4.22 3.30
N LEU A 112 2.42 -3.21 3.87
CA LEU A 112 1.18 -2.60 3.39
C LEU A 112 1.53 -1.42 2.45
N ARG A 113 1.02 -1.44 1.20
CA ARG A 113 0.96 -0.24 0.37
C ARG A 113 -0.18 0.65 0.87
N LYS A 114 0.17 1.82 1.39
CA LYS A 114 -0.79 2.85 1.76
C LYS A 114 -0.84 3.91 0.66
N ASP A 115 -1.94 3.92 -0.07
CA ASP A 115 -2.16 4.77 -1.23
C ASP A 115 -3.66 4.92 -1.48
N PHE A 116 -4.05 5.72 -2.46
CA PHE A 116 -5.43 5.84 -2.94
C PHE A 116 -5.61 4.93 -4.16
N LEU A 117 -6.09 3.73 -3.93
CA LEU A 117 -6.34 2.76 -5.00
C LEU A 117 -7.78 2.84 -5.46
N VAL A 118 -7.99 2.97 -6.77
CA VAL A 118 -9.32 3.14 -7.40
C VAL A 118 -9.58 2.15 -8.54
N HIS A 119 -8.62 1.27 -8.85
CA HIS A 119 -8.71 0.33 -9.96
C HIS A 119 -8.05 -1.01 -9.63
N PRO A 120 -8.63 -2.16 -10.05
CA PRO A 120 -8.05 -3.49 -9.81
C PRO A 120 -6.59 -3.64 -10.26
N ALA A 121 -6.21 -3.03 -11.41
CA ALA A 121 -4.83 -3.06 -11.90
C ALA A 121 -3.82 -2.50 -10.88
N GLN A 122 -4.22 -1.58 -9.99
CA GLN A 122 -3.34 -1.05 -8.94
C GLN A 122 -3.09 -2.08 -7.83
N VAL A 123 -4.00 -3.03 -7.61
CA VAL A 123 -3.76 -4.17 -6.70
C VAL A 123 -2.70 -5.09 -7.30
N ILE A 124 -2.78 -5.37 -8.63
CA ILE A 124 -1.76 -6.14 -9.34
C ILE A 124 -0.41 -5.42 -9.28
N GLU A 125 -0.38 -4.13 -9.53
CA GLU A 125 0.81 -3.28 -9.44
C GLU A 125 1.44 -3.32 -8.04
N SER A 126 0.61 -3.26 -7.01
CA SER A 126 1.07 -3.36 -5.62
C SER A 126 1.78 -4.69 -5.37
N ARG A 127 1.17 -5.78 -5.81
CA ARG A 127 1.77 -7.10 -5.68
C ARG A 127 3.03 -7.25 -6.52
N ALA A 128 3.03 -6.76 -7.77
CA ALA A 128 4.20 -6.75 -8.66
C ALA A 128 5.38 -5.94 -8.10
N THR A 129 5.12 -5.01 -7.19
CA THR A 129 6.13 -4.21 -6.49
C THR A 129 6.59 -4.89 -5.18
N GLY A 130 5.85 -5.87 -4.70
CA GLY A 130 6.19 -6.66 -3.51
C GLY A 130 5.37 -6.31 -2.27
N ALA A 131 4.26 -5.59 -2.40
CA ALA A 131 3.32 -5.41 -1.29
C ALA A 131 2.70 -6.75 -0.88
N ASP A 132 2.49 -6.93 0.40
CA ASP A 132 1.83 -8.08 1.00
C ASP A 132 0.36 -7.76 1.32
N ALA A 133 0.07 -6.48 1.50
CA ALA A 133 -1.26 -5.95 1.74
C ALA A 133 -1.45 -4.61 1.02
N VAL A 134 -2.70 -4.26 0.76
CA VAL A 134 -3.11 -2.95 0.21
C VAL A 134 -4.21 -2.34 1.05
N LEU A 135 -4.23 -0.99 1.12
CA LEU A 135 -5.31 -0.24 1.74
C LEU A 135 -6.38 0.10 0.70
N LEU A 136 -7.63 -0.16 1.03
CA LEU A 136 -8.80 0.32 0.29
C LEU A 136 -9.61 1.28 1.17
N ILE A 137 -9.90 2.46 0.64
CA ILE A 137 -10.77 3.44 1.30
C ILE A 137 -12.17 3.27 0.73
N SER A 138 -13.06 2.61 1.47
CA SER A 138 -14.40 2.24 0.97
C SER A 138 -15.23 3.45 0.52
N ALA A 139 -15.11 4.58 1.21
CA ALA A 139 -15.78 5.84 0.84
C ALA A 139 -15.33 6.42 -0.52
N ALA A 140 -14.19 5.99 -1.05
CA ALA A 140 -13.63 6.44 -2.32
C ALA A 140 -13.99 5.54 -3.51
N LEU A 141 -14.62 4.39 -3.25
CA LEU A 141 -14.82 3.32 -4.24
C LEU A 141 -16.31 3.09 -4.52
N THR A 142 -16.61 2.81 -5.77
CA THR A 142 -17.90 2.21 -6.13
C THR A 142 -17.92 0.73 -5.73
N GLU A 143 -19.11 0.17 -5.60
CA GLU A 143 -19.28 -1.27 -5.30
C GLU A 143 -18.61 -2.16 -6.35
N LEU A 144 -18.63 -1.76 -7.62
CA LEU A 144 -18.00 -2.50 -8.72
C LEU A 144 -16.47 -2.48 -8.61
N GLU A 145 -15.88 -1.31 -8.35
CA GLU A 145 -14.44 -1.16 -8.12
C GLU A 145 -13.99 -2.01 -6.93
N LEU A 146 -14.70 -1.91 -5.81
CA LEU A 146 -14.38 -2.68 -4.61
C LEU A 146 -14.43 -4.19 -4.87
N LYS A 147 -15.49 -4.69 -5.52
CA LYS A 147 -15.61 -6.12 -5.87
C LYS A 147 -14.49 -6.58 -6.78
N GLY A 148 -14.14 -5.77 -7.80
CA GLY A 148 -13.03 -6.09 -8.70
C GLY A 148 -11.68 -6.15 -7.98
N MET A 149 -11.43 -5.21 -7.07
CA MET A 149 -10.19 -5.19 -6.29
C MET A 149 -10.09 -6.36 -5.30
N LEU A 150 -11.20 -6.73 -4.66
CA LEU A 150 -11.25 -7.88 -3.76
C LEU A 150 -10.98 -9.19 -4.51
N ALA A 151 -11.57 -9.38 -5.69
CA ALA A 151 -11.33 -10.56 -6.52
C ALA A 151 -9.86 -10.70 -6.93
N VAL A 152 -9.24 -9.61 -7.39
CA VAL A 152 -7.82 -9.60 -7.76
C VAL A 152 -6.92 -9.85 -6.54
N ALA A 153 -7.26 -9.29 -5.39
CA ALA A 153 -6.48 -9.53 -4.17
C ALA A 153 -6.54 -10.99 -3.73
N ASP A 154 -7.70 -11.63 -3.85
CA ASP A 154 -7.88 -13.06 -3.56
C ASP A 154 -7.02 -13.92 -4.49
N ASP A 155 -7.08 -13.68 -5.79
CA ASP A 155 -6.26 -14.38 -6.80
C ASP A 155 -4.74 -14.26 -6.51
N LEU A 156 -4.30 -13.13 -5.99
CA LEU A 156 -2.91 -12.83 -5.67
C LEU A 156 -2.53 -13.16 -4.21
N HIS A 157 -3.47 -13.65 -3.41
CA HIS A 157 -3.31 -13.90 -1.97
C HIS A 157 -2.83 -12.69 -1.18
N ALA A 158 -3.15 -11.48 -1.65
CA ALA A 158 -2.81 -10.22 -0.99
C ALA A 158 -3.86 -9.87 0.07
N THR A 159 -3.41 -9.41 1.24
CA THR A 159 -4.32 -8.95 2.29
C THR A 159 -4.94 -7.61 1.93
N ILE A 160 -6.25 -7.48 2.13
CA ILE A 160 -6.95 -6.19 2.06
C ILE A 160 -7.11 -5.63 3.47
N VAL A 161 -6.71 -4.38 3.62
CA VAL A 161 -7.02 -3.54 4.78
C VAL A 161 -8.02 -2.49 4.34
N THR A 162 -9.12 -2.30 5.05
CA THR A 162 -10.15 -1.33 4.70
C THR A 162 -10.19 -0.18 5.71
N MET A 163 -10.50 1.02 5.21
CA MET A 163 -10.85 2.18 6.01
C MET A 163 -12.19 2.73 5.54
N ASP A 164 -13.09 3.02 6.48
CA ASP A 164 -14.42 3.54 6.19
C ASP A 164 -14.51 5.06 6.35
N ASN A 165 -13.47 5.71 6.85
CA ASN A 165 -13.49 7.14 7.14
C ASN A 165 -12.97 7.97 5.97
N GLU A 166 -13.61 9.13 5.75
CA GLU A 166 -13.00 10.22 4.98
C GLU A 166 -11.72 10.68 5.69
N VAL A 167 -10.66 10.79 4.93
CA VAL A 167 -9.34 11.28 5.42
C VAL A 167 -9.34 12.79 5.43
#